data_fae6c54389767393e0753f94926311a1
#
_entry.id   fae6c54389767393e0753f94926311a1
#
_cell.length_a   1.000
_cell.length_b   1.000
_cell.length_c   1.000
_cell.angle_alpha   90.00
_cell.angle_beta   90.00
_cell.angle_gamma   90.00
#
_symmetry.space_group_name_H-M   'P 1'
#
loop_
_entity.id
_entity.type
_entity.pdbx_description
1 polymer ?
#
loop_
_entity_poly.entity_id
_entity_poly.type
_entity_poly.pdbx_seq_one_letter_code
_entity_poly.pdbx_strand_id
1 'polypeptide(L)'
;MESLSQAMQRKLQEKFDQMQPIPSAGLVNADSSTIRENTKGLEFLSKGYDELILFQAKATAELKQARSRLDELIVKIDAIGQAVDEIEEYSYKFNLKVVGLPEMKEKESAEETSSLCVKLFREMGAEVTIHDIDMAHRVPTREAHGGPKPIVCKFVRRLARNKVINLRLESHNLRPANLGFAESVNLSNVRIFDHLTPRMQSIFYEAKRFKTQHQYQFCWTKNFSVYLRKNAESRAVKIKHIDDLRQLSGET
;
A
#
# COMPACT_ATOMS: atom_id res chain seq x y z
N MET A 1 -8.95 -18.41 -26.43
CA MET A 1 -10.18 -18.84 -25.72
C MET A 1 -11.35 -18.66 -26.67
N GLU A 2 -11.95 -19.76 -27.06
CA GLU A 2 -13.16 -19.75 -27.90
C GLU A 2 -14.29 -19.11 -27.07
N SER A 3 -14.98 -18.10 -27.62
CA SER A 3 -16.07 -17.46 -26.88
C SER A 3 -17.22 -18.45 -26.68
N LEU A 4 -17.92 -18.33 -25.54
CA LEU A 4 -19.10 -19.19 -25.22
C LEU A 4 -20.11 -19.21 -26.38
N SER A 5 -20.21 -18.11 -27.12
CA SER A 5 -21.03 -17.95 -28.32
C SER A 5 -20.57 -18.86 -29.47
N GLN A 6 -19.25 -18.97 -29.71
CA GLN A 6 -18.71 -19.83 -30.78
C GLN A 6 -18.89 -21.32 -30.46
N ALA A 7 -18.68 -21.70 -29.22
CA ALA A 7 -18.90 -23.08 -28.76
C ALA A 7 -20.38 -23.51 -28.84
N MET A 8 -21.30 -22.58 -28.60
CA MET A 8 -22.73 -22.82 -28.67
C MET A 8 -23.23 -22.90 -30.10
N GLN A 9 -22.72 -22.03 -31.01
CA GLN A 9 -22.98 -22.10 -32.44
C GLN A 9 -22.49 -23.41 -33.05
N ARG A 10 -21.30 -23.87 -32.68
CA ARG A 10 -20.74 -25.14 -33.13
C ARG A 10 -21.59 -26.33 -32.70
N LYS A 11 -22.03 -26.37 -31.44
CA LYS A 11 -22.94 -27.43 -30.95
C LYS A 11 -24.29 -27.40 -31.62
N LEU A 12 -24.84 -26.25 -31.97
CA LEU A 12 -26.09 -26.12 -32.73
C LEU A 12 -25.90 -26.62 -34.16
N GLN A 13 -24.81 -26.30 -34.82
CA GLN A 13 -24.47 -26.78 -36.16
C GLN A 13 -24.29 -28.30 -36.16
N GLU A 14 -23.51 -28.84 -35.20
CA GLU A 14 -23.33 -30.30 -35.05
C GLU A 14 -24.65 -31.04 -34.85
N LYS A 15 -25.59 -30.47 -34.08
CA LYS A 15 -26.94 -31.08 -33.92
C LYS A 15 -27.77 -30.94 -35.19
N PHE A 16 -27.65 -29.86 -35.95
CA PHE A 16 -28.38 -29.69 -37.22
C PHE A 16 -27.86 -30.67 -38.26
N ASP A 17 -26.55 -30.90 -38.33
CA ASP A 17 -25.92 -31.84 -39.25
C ASP A 17 -26.22 -33.32 -38.88
N GLN A 18 -26.53 -33.62 -37.61
CA GLN A 18 -26.97 -34.93 -37.12
C GLN A 18 -28.44 -35.22 -37.37
N MET A 19 -29.25 -34.25 -37.74
CA MET A 19 -30.62 -34.47 -38.18
C MET A 19 -30.58 -35.03 -39.60
N GLN A 20 -30.67 -36.37 -39.69
CA GLN A 20 -30.77 -37.06 -40.99
C GLN A 20 -31.96 -36.50 -41.80
N PRO A 21 -31.80 -36.31 -43.13
CA PRO A 21 -32.92 -35.94 -43.96
C PRO A 21 -34.01 -37.00 -43.81
N ILE A 22 -35.20 -36.55 -43.46
CA ILE A 22 -36.37 -37.39 -43.34
C ILE A 22 -36.56 -38.06 -44.71
N PRO A 23 -36.59 -39.42 -44.78
CA PRO A 23 -36.78 -40.12 -46.06
C PRO A 23 -38.11 -39.68 -46.68
N SER A 24 -38.07 -39.25 -47.93
CA SER A 24 -39.22 -38.78 -48.70
C SER A 24 -40.19 -39.85 -49.16
N ALA A 25 -40.28 -40.95 -48.39
CA ALA A 25 -41.20 -42.04 -48.65
C ALA A 25 -42.21 -42.12 -47.48
N GLY A 26 -43.35 -41.47 -47.65
CA GLY A 26 -44.52 -41.61 -46.73
C GLY A 26 -45.20 -40.25 -46.46
N LEU A 27 -45.73 -39.61 -47.54
CA LEU A 27 -46.80 -38.65 -47.39
C LEU A 27 -48.05 -39.38 -47.01
N VAL A 28 -48.11 -39.84 -45.76
CA VAL A 28 -49.34 -40.21 -45.09
C VAL A 28 -49.92 -38.93 -44.54
N ASN A 29 -51.18 -38.62 -44.96
CA ASN A 29 -52.07 -37.56 -44.52
C ASN A 29 -51.72 -37.02 -43.09
N ALA A 30 -50.80 -36.08 -42.99
CA ALA A 30 -50.66 -35.27 -41.80
C ALA A 30 -51.93 -34.43 -41.75
N ASP A 31 -52.80 -34.71 -40.78
CA ASP A 31 -54.02 -33.98 -40.53
C ASP A 31 -53.73 -32.48 -40.48
N SER A 32 -54.44 -31.65 -41.21
CA SER A 32 -54.21 -30.21 -41.32
C SER A 32 -54.12 -29.49 -39.97
N SER A 33 -54.66 -30.12 -38.92
CA SER A 33 -54.61 -29.72 -37.54
C SER A 33 -53.19 -29.83 -36.96
N THR A 34 -52.46 -30.92 -37.19
CA THR A 34 -51.12 -31.20 -36.72
C THR A 34 -50.07 -30.28 -37.36
N ILE A 35 -50.23 -29.99 -38.66
CA ILE A 35 -49.37 -29.05 -39.36
C ILE A 35 -49.56 -27.64 -38.79
N ARG A 36 -50.79 -27.24 -38.48
CA ARG A 36 -51.13 -25.94 -37.93
C ARG A 36 -50.62 -25.76 -36.49
N GLU A 37 -50.65 -26.82 -35.66
CA GLU A 37 -50.07 -26.81 -34.31
C GLU A 37 -48.54 -26.73 -34.33
N ASN A 38 -47.88 -27.49 -35.21
CA ASN A 38 -46.43 -27.42 -35.40
C ASN A 38 -45.98 -26.07 -35.89
N THR A 39 -46.72 -25.44 -36.81
CA THR A 39 -46.40 -24.09 -37.28
C THR A 39 -46.50 -23.06 -36.15
N LYS A 40 -47.55 -23.11 -35.31
CA LYS A 40 -47.69 -22.25 -34.14
C LYS A 40 -46.56 -22.48 -33.12
N GLY A 41 -46.14 -23.74 -32.90
CA GLY A 41 -45.01 -24.09 -32.07
C GLY A 41 -43.68 -23.48 -32.57
N LEU A 42 -43.45 -23.56 -33.89
CA LEU A 42 -42.27 -22.96 -34.52
C LEU A 42 -42.28 -21.43 -34.44
N GLU A 43 -43.43 -20.78 -34.66
CA GLU A 43 -43.57 -19.32 -34.49
C GLU A 43 -43.30 -18.89 -33.05
N PHE A 44 -43.80 -19.64 -32.06
CA PHE A 44 -43.53 -19.38 -30.64
C PHE A 44 -42.04 -19.50 -30.29
N LEU A 45 -41.39 -20.58 -30.78
CA LEU A 45 -39.95 -20.79 -30.56
C LEU A 45 -39.11 -19.74 -31.26
N SER A 46 -39.45 -19.33 -32.50
CA SER A 46 -38.78 -18.28 -33.23
C SER A 46 -38.83 -16.94 -32.46
N LYS A 47 -40.04 -16.60 -31.98
CA LYS A 47 -40.20 -15.36 -31.18
C LYS A 47 -39.40 -15.40 -29.86
N GLY A 48 -39.43 -16.52 -29.15
CA GLY A 48 -38.63 -16.71 -27.93
C GLY A 48 -37.12 -16.63 -28.20
N TYR A 49 -36.68 -17.14 -29.34
CA TYR A 49 -35.29 -17.05 -29.76
C TYR A 49 -34.86 -15.59 -30.05
N ASP A 50 -35.69 -14.82 -30.77
CA ASP A 50 -35.42 -13.42 -31.05
C ASP A 50 -35.38 -12.58 -29.76
N GLU A 51 -36.30 -12.86 -28.81
CA GLU A 51 -36.29 -12.21 -27.50
C GLU A 51 -34.99 -12.53 -26.71
N LEU A 52 -34.51 -13.78 -26.76
CA LEU A 52 -33.24 -14.19 -26.15
C LEU A 52 -32.03 -13.50 -26.77
N ILE A 53 -31.97 -13.34 -28.08
CA ILE A 53 -30.91 -12.60 -28.78
C ILE A 53 -30.90 -11.15 -28.33
N LEU A 54 -32.07 -10.50 -28.28
CA LEU A 54 -32.17 -9.11 -27.82
C LEU A 54 -31.74 -8.99 -26.34
N PHE A 55 -32.15 -9.89 -25.49
CA PHE A 55 -31.75 -9.95 -24.10
C PHE A 55 -30.22 -10.11 -23.96
N GLN A 56 -29.62 -11.04 -24.72
CA GLN A 56 -28.18 -11.27 -24.73
C GLN A 56 -27.41 -10.03 -25.18
N ALA A 57 -27.87 -9.37 -26.21
CA ALA A 57 -27.25 -8.13 -26.70
C ALA A 57 -27.30 -7.02 -25.64
N LYS A 58 -28.45 -6.84 -25.00
CA LYS A 58 -28.63 -5.86 -23.93
C LYS A 58 -27.75 -6.17 -22.71
N ALA A 59 -27.75 -7.41 -22.24
CA ALA A 59 -26.93 -7.85 -21.11
C ALA A 59 -25.44 -7.67 -21.41
N THR A 60 -25.00 -7.99 -22.62
CA THR A 60 -23.60 -7.78 -23.05
C THR A 60 -23.22 -6.30 -23.07
N ALA A 61 -24.10 -5.42 -23.52
CA ALA A 61 -23.88 -3.99 -23.49
C ALA A 61 -23.80 -3.43 -22.08
N GLU A 62 -24.69 -3.87 -21.18
CA GLU A 62 -24.67 -3.47 -19.77
C GLU A 62 -23.40 -3.96 -19.05
N LEU A 63 -22.97 -5.19 -19.30
CA LEU A 63 -21.71 -5.72 -18.76
C LEU A 63 -20.48 -4.93 -19.24
N LYS A 64 -20.44 -4.57 -20.52
CA LYS A 64 -19.38 -3.73 -21.07
C LYS A 64 -19.35 -2.36 -20.41
N GLN A 65 -20.50 -1.74 -20.22
CA GLN A 65 -20.62 -0.45 -19.54
C GLN A 65 -20.19 -0.55 -18.06
N ALA A 66 -20.63 -1.60 -17.34
CA ALA A 66 -20.23 -1.85 -15.96
C ALA A 66 -18.72 -2.04 -15.84
N ARG A 67 -18.10 -2.80 -16.75
CA ARG A 67 -16.64 -2.96 -16.80
C ARG A 67 -15.90 -1.65 -17.00
N SER A 68 -16.35 -0.82 -17.96
CA SER A 68 -15.76 0.49 -18.19
C SER A 68 -15.83 1.39 -16.95
N ARG A 69 -16.97 1.37 -16.23
CA ARG A 69 -17.11 2.13 -14.97
C ARG A 69 -16.18 1.61 -13.87
N LEU A 70 -15.99 0.28 -13.79
CA LEU A 70 -15.03 -0.30 -12.85
C LEU A 70 -13.60 0.13 -13.15
N ASP A 71 -13.18 0.12 -14.42
CA ASP A 71 -11.86 0.57 -14.83
C ASP A 71 -11.64 2.06 -14.49
N GLU A 72 -12.64 2.92 -14.71
CA GLU A 72 -12.59 4.33 -14.29
C GLU A 72 -12.49 4.49 -12.77
N LEU A 73 -13.21 3.67 -11.99
CA LEU A 73 -13.15 3.69 -10.54
C LEU A 73 -11.79 3.26 -10.02
N ILE A 74 -11.17 2.24 -10.62
CA ILE A 74 -9.81 1.79 -10.25
C ILE A 74 -8.83 2.96 -10.42
N VAL A 75 -8.84 3.65 -11.55
CA VAL A 75 -7.96 4.81 -11.79
C VAL A 75 -8.18 5.91 -10.74
N LYS A 76 -9.44 6.20 -10.38
CA LYS A 76 -9.74 7.20 -9.35
C LYS A 76 -9.26 6.78 -7.96
N ILE A 77 -9.43 5.51 -7.61
CA ILE A 77 -8.97 4.95 -6.33
C ILE A 77 -7.45 5.05 -6.22
N ASP A 78 -6.72 4.71 -7.29
CA ASP A 78 -5.26 4.82 -7.32
C ASP A 78 -4.80 6.28 -7.16
N ALA A 79 -5.46 7.22 -7.83
CA ALA A 79 -5.16 8.64 -7.69
C ALA A 79 -5.43 9.17 -6.27
N ILE A 80 -6.53 8.75 -5.64
CA ILE A 80 -6.84 9.08 -4.23
C ILE A 80 -5.79 8.47 -3.30
N GLY A 81 -5.40 7.21 -3.51
CA GLY A 81 -4.37 6.53 -2.75
C GLY A 81 -3.04 7.29 -2.79
N GLN A 82 -2.61 7.73 -3.97
CA GLN A 82 -1.41 8.55 -4.13
C GLN A 82 -1.51 9.90 -3.39
N ALA A 83 -2.64 10.59 -3.51
CA ALA A 83 -2.84 11.86 -2.81
C ALA A 83 -2.81 11.70 -1.28
N VAL A 84 -3.40 10.63 -0.75
CA VAL A 84 -3.35 10.31 0.69
C VAL A 84 -1.90 10.02 1.13
N ASP A 85 -1.15 9.22 0.37
CA ASP A 85 0.26 8.93 0.63
C ASP A 85 1.10 10.23 0.67
N GLU A 86 0.86 11.17 -0.26
CA GLU A 86 1.57 12.46 -0.31
C GLU A 86 1.25 13.35 0.91
N ILE A 87 -0.02 13.42 1.32
CA ILE A 87 -0.46 14.17 2.51
C ILE A 87 0.16 13.56 3.77
N GLU A 88 0.14 12.24 3.88
CA GLU A 88 0.75 11.52 5.00
C GLU A 88 2.26 11.80 5.04
N GLU A 89 2.97 11.63 3.91
CA GLU A 89 4.40 11.92 3.83
C GLU A 89 4.71 13.37 4.21
N TYR A 90 3.91 14.33 3.74
CA TYR A 90 4.07 15.73 4.11
C TYR A 90 3.93 15.96 5.61
N SER A 91 2.92 15.36 6.24
CA SER A 91 2.71 15.43 7.69
C SER A 91 3.88 14.86 8.48
N TYR A 92 4.39 13.71 8.07
CA TYR A 92 5.52 13.03 8.72
C TYR A 92 6.85 13.82 8.61
N LYS A 93 6.99 14.71 7.61
CA LYS A 93 8.17 15.59 7.46
C LYS A 93 8.38 16.57 8.63
N PHE A 94 7.38 16.72 9.49
CA PHE A 94 7.50 17.49 10.72
C PHE A 94 7.93 16.67 11.93
N ASN A 95 7.98 15.35 11.84
CA ASN A 95 8.18 14.48 12.97
C ASN A 95 9.61 13.94 13.05
N LEU A 96 10.08 13.76 14.30
CA LEU A 96 11.26 12.99 14.63
C LEU A 96 10.88 11.85 15.57
N LYS A 97 11.63 10.75 15.48
CA LYS A 97 11.53 9.62 16.42
C LYS A 97 12.80 9.58 17.26
N VAL A 98 12.63 9.70 18.58
CA VAL A 98 13.71 9.53 19.58
C VAL A 98 13.57 8.14 20.18
N VAL A 99 14.65 7.40 20.18
CA VAL A 99 14.72 6.02 20.70
C VAL A 99 15.78 5.97 21.79
N GLY A 100 15.61 5.14 22.81
CA GLY A 100 16.59 4.89 23.86
C GLY A 100 16.64 5.95 24.96
N LEU A 101 15.77 6.97 24.94
CA LEU A 101 15.69 7.97 26.01
C LEU A 101 14.84 7.42 27.16
N PRO A 102 15.39 7.25 28.39
CA PRO A 102 14.69 6.71 29.55
C PRO A 102 13.42 7.51 29.89
N GLU A 103 12.48 6.85 30.54
CA GLU A 103 11.28 7.49 31.09
C GLU A 103 11.64 8.13 32.44
N MET A 104 11.20 9.38 32.67
CA MET A 104 11.43 10.06 33.94
C MET A 104 10.47 9.58 35.03
N LYS A 105 9.28 9.10 34.60
CA LYS A 105 8.24 8.52 35.44
C LYS A 105 7.37 7.55 34.64
N GLU A 106 6.61 6.71 35.31
CA GLU A 106 5.78 5.66 34.68
C GLU A 106 4.76 6.21 33.65
N LYS A 107 4.21 7.40 33.93
CA LYS A 107 3.26 8.09 33.02
C LYS A 107 3.70 9.53 32.82
N GLU A 108 4.43 9.78 31.74
CA GLU A 108 4.78 11.14 31.31
C GLU A 108 3.61 11.76 30.55
N SER A 109 3.30 13.03 30.84
CA SER A 109 2.38 13.82 30.03
C SER A 109 3.04 14.24 28.73
N ALA A 110 2.25 14.68 27.73
CA ALA A 110 2.75 15.23 26.48
C ALA A 110 3.60 16.48 26.72
N GLU A 111 3.24 17.31 27.69
CA GLU A 111 3.99 18.52 28.07
C GLU A 111 5.36 18.18 28.68
N GLU A 112 5.40 17.21 29.60
CA GLU A 112 6.66 16.75 30.20
C GLU A 112 7.56 16.10 29.16
N THR A 113 7.00 15.26 28.28
CA THR A 113 7.75 14.63 27.18
C THR A 113 8.27 15.70 26.20
N SER A 114 7.49 16.74 25.90
CA SER A 114 7.93 17.85 25.06
C SER A 114 9.05 18.65 25.71
N SER A 115 8.95 18.93 27.02
CA SER A 115 9.98 19.62 27.79
C SER A 115 11.27 18.81 27.85
N LEU A 116 11.18 17.48 27.99
CA LEU A 116 12.33 16.56 27.95
C LEU A 116 12.99 16.58 26.55
N CYS A 117 12.20 16.59 25.48
CA CYS A 117 12.71 16.71 24.12
C CYS A 117 13.46 18.05 23.91
N VAL A 118 12.93 19.16 24.41
CA VAL A 118 13.63 20.48 24.32
C VAL A 118 14.98 20.42 25.03
N LYS A 119 15.05 19.85 26.23
CA LYS A 119 16.33 19.69 26.95
C LYS A 119 17.31 18.83 26.14
N LEU A 120 16.85 17.69 25.63
CA LEU A 120 17.66 16.81 24.78
C LEU A 120 18.22 17.56 23.57
N PHE A 121 17.37 18.27 22.83
CA PHE A 121 17.79 18.93 21.60
C PHE A 121 18.74 20.10 21.87
N ARG A 122 18.55 20.82 22.98
CA ARG A 122 19.48 21.89 23.43
C ARG A 122 20.81 21.32 23.84
N GLU A 123 20.84 20.19 24.56
CA GLU A 123 22.10 19.53 24.96
C GLU A 123 22.90 19.08 23.72
N MET A 124 22.22 18.70 22.64
CA MET A 124 22.84 18.41 21.33
C MET A 124 23.32 19.68 20.58
N GLY A 125 23.07 20.88 21.09
CA GLY A 125 23.39 22.13 20.44
C GLY A 125 22.34 22.69 19.49
N ALA A 126 21.13 22.12 19.45
CA ALA A 126 20.04 22.64 18.64
C ALA A 126 19.31 23.78 19.37
N GLU A 127 19.28 24.96 18.78
CA GLU A 127 18.52 26.12 19.28
C GLU A 127 17.01 25.92 18.99
N VAL A 128 16.32 25.19 19.88
CA VAL A 128 14.89 24.96 19.83
C VAL A 128 14.23 25.29 21.16
N THR A 129 12.97 25.67 21.10
CA THR A 129 12.14 26.05 22.26
C THR A 129 10.89 25.18 22.30
N ILE A 130 10.12 25.27 23.39
CA ILE A 130 8.84 24.56 23.50
C ILE A 130 7.85 25.01 22.42
N HIS A 131 7.94 26.27 21.94
CA HIS A 131 7.09 26.80 20.87
C HIS A 131 7.42 26.20 19.47
N ASP A 132 8.56 25.52 19.33
CA ASP A 132 8.91 24.80 18.10
C ASP A 132 8.29 23.41 18.03
N ILE A 133 7.80 22.90 19.17
CA ILE A 133 7.19 21.58 19.30
C ILE A 133 5.66 21.73 19.31
N ASP A 134 4.99 21.03 18.42
CA ASP A 134 3.55 20.89 18.41
C ASP A 134 3.11 19.88 19.49
N MET A 135 3.72 18.70 19.50
CA MET A 135 3.46 17.65 20.47
C MET A 135 4.65 16.68 20.55
N ALA A 136 4.92 16.15 21.73
CA ALA A 136 5.75 14.97 21.89
C ALA A 136 5.10 13.97 22.84
N HIS A 137 5.14 12.69 22.48
CA HIS A 137 4.55 11.61 23.31
C HIS A 137 5.28 10.30 23.12
N ARG A 138 5.20 9.43 24.13
CA ARG A 138 5.71 8.06 24.10
C ARG A 138 4.77 7.17 23.28
N VAL A 139 5.37 6.34 22.42
CA VAL A 139 4.61 5.40 21.57
C VAL A 139 4.76 3.99 22.15
N PRO A 140 3.66 3.24 22.33
CA PRO A 140 3.72 1.84 22.73
C PRO A 140 4.54 1.02 21.72
N THR A 141 5.40 0.14 22.23
CA THR A 141 6.11 -0.86 21.40
C THR A 141 5.31 -2.15 21.35
N ARG A 142 5.19 -2.75 20.16
CA ARG A 142 4.47 -4.03 19.98
C ARG A 142 5.18 -5.21 20.69
N GLU A 143 6.48 -5.11 20.86
CA GLU A 143 7.29 -6.14 21.52
C GLU A 143 7.86 -5.57 22.80
N ALA A 144 7.82 -6.39 23.86
CA ALA A 144 8.41 -6.06 25.17
C ALA A 144 9.95 -6.17 25.07
N HIS A 145 10.60 -5.29 24.35
CA HIS A 145 12.06 -5.29 24.19
C HIS A 145 12.82 -4.78 25.44
N GLY A 146 12.14 -4.59 26.57
CA GLY A 146 12.76 -4.18 27.85
C GLY A 146 13.42 -2.79 27.83
N GLY A 147 13.31 -2.04 26.74
CA GLY A 147 13.87 -0.70 26.58
C GLY A 147 12.82 0.41 26.73
N PRO A 148 13.28 1.68 26.87
CA PRO A 148 12.38 2.82 26.97
C PRO A 148 11.48 2.96 25.74
N LYS A 149 10.23 3.35 25.94
CA LYS A 149 9.29 3.61 24.85
C LYS A 149 9.79 4.74 23.98
N PRO A 150 9.82 4.59 22.64
CA PRO A 150 10.20 5.65 21.73
C PRO A 150 9.31 6.88 21.89
N ILE A 151 9.89 8.07 21.65
CA ILE A 151 9.13 9.32 21.57
C ILE A 151 8.94 9.70 20.11
N VAL A 152 7.72 10.07 19.75
CA VAL A 152 7.42 10.81 18.52
C VAL A 152 7.27 12.28 18.89
N CYS A 153 8.12 13.13 18.30
CA CYS A 153 8.13 14.57 18.50
C CYS A 153 7.75 15.26 17.18
N LYS A 154 6.61 15.94 17.16
CA LYS A 154 6.11 16.73 16.05
C LYS A 154 6.48 18.19 16.23
N PHE A 155 7.05 18.78 15.21
CA PHE A 155 7.46 20.19 15.18
C PHE A 155 6.42 21.06 14.47
N VAL A 156 6.29 22.30 14.92
CA VAL A 156 5.50 23.32 14.23
C VAL A 156 6.20 23.77 12.94
N ARG A 157 7.54 23.85 12.95
CA ARG A 157 8.35 24.34 11.83
C ARG A 157 9.38 23.31 11.39
N ARG A 158 9.39 23.01 10.09
CA ARG A 158 10.38 22.09 9.50
C ARG A 158 11.82 22.56 9.68
N LEU A 159 12.06 23.88 9.71
CA LEU A 159 13.41 24.41 9.94
C LEU A 159 13.94 24.04 11.34
N ALA A 160 13.11 24.15 12.38
CA ALA A 160 13.46 23.73 13.73
C ALA A 160 13.75 22.22 13.80
N ARG A 161 12.89 21.41 13.21
CA ARG A 161 13.09 19.98 13.07
C ARG A 161 14.40 19.62 12.34
N ASN A 162 14.73 20.34 11.26
CA ASN A 162 15.94 20.11 10.48
C ASN A 162 17.21 20.46 11.26
N LYS A 163 17.19 21.51 12.10
CA LYS A 163 18.31 21.81 13.02
C LYS A 163 18.61 20.59 13.90
N VAL A 164 17.59 19.97 14.49
CA VAL A 164 17.75 18.80 15.36
C VAL A 164 18.31 17.59 14.61
N ILE A 165 17.72 17.22 13.47
CA ILE A 165 18.16 16.01 12.76
C ILE A 165 19.59 16.14 12.20
N ASN A 166 20.02 17.34 11.87
CA ASN A 166 21.39 17.58 11.41
C ASN A 166 22.42 17.34 12.53
N LEU A 167 22.03 17.56 13.77
CA LEU A 167 22.86 17.36 14.96
C LEU A 167 22.64 15.97 15.61
N ARG A 168 21.97 15.05 14.94
CA ARG A 168 21.62 13.72 15.52
C ARG A 168 22.81 12.92 16.03
N LEU A 169 24.00 13.14 15.49
CA LEU A 169 25.22 12.45 15.94
C LEU A 169 25.67 12.92 17.32
N GLU A 170 25.36 14.15 17.71
CA GLU A 170 25.68 14.70 19.03
C GLU A 170 24.90 14.00 20.16
N SER A 171 23.87 13.19 19.81
CA SER A 171 23.18 12.34 20.79
C SER A 171 24.07 11.29 21.46
N HIS A 172 25.31 11.11 21.01
CA HIS A 172 26.31 10.26 21.68
C HIS A 172 27.01 10.96 22.87
N ASN A 173 26.94 12.29 22.91
CA ASN A 173 27.69 13.13 23.87
C ASN A 173 26.79 13.70 24.98
N LEU A 174 25.60 13.10 25.19
CA LEU A 174 24.63 13.61 26.17
C LEU A 174 25.08 13.39 27.61
N ARG A 175 24.87 14.43 28.44
CA ARG A 175 25.09 14.38 29.89
C ARG A 175 23.73 14.17 30.59
N PRO A 176 23.56 13.08 31.39
CA PRO A 176 22.31 12.79 32.07
C PRO A 176 21.79 13.93 32.93
N ALA A 177 22.68 14.59 33.69
CA ALA A 177 22.32 15.68 34.59
C ALA A 177 21.66 16.87 33.86
N ASN A 178 22.09 17.21 32.63
CA ASN A 178 21.53 18.31 31.85
C ASN A 178 20.08 18.03 31.36
N LEU A 179 19.71 16.76 31.28
CA LEU A 179 18.34 16.33 30.96
C LEU A 179 17.47 16.15 32.23
N GLY A 180 18.09 16.19 33.42
CA GLY A 180 17.40 15.96 34.71
C GLY A 180 17.39 14.50 35.16
N PHE A 181 18.26 13.65 34.59
CA PHE A 181 18.48 12.28 35.07
C PHE A 181 19.65 12.20 36.08
N ALA A 182 19.67 11.15 36.87
CA ALA A 182 20.83 10.84 37.68
C ALA A 182 22.07 10.53 36.80
N GLU A 183 23.26 10.85 37.27
CA GLU A 183 24.50 10.65 36.49
C GLU A 183 24.77 9.17 36.12
N SER A 184 24.20 8.24 36.92
CA SER A 184 24.28 6.80 36.65
C SER A 184 23.46 6.32 35.46
N VAL A 185 22.57 7.16 34.91
CA VAL A 185 21.70 6.79 33.79
C VAL A 185 22.50 6.76 32.49
N ASN A 186 22.43 5.64 31.79
CA ASN A 186 23.13 5.47 30.52
C ASN A 186 22.32 6.02 29.37
N LEU A 187 22.80 7.06 28.70
CA LEU A 187 22.20 7.68 27.49
C LEU A 187 22.91 7.29 26.19
N SER A 188 23.87 6.38 26.23
CA SER A 188 24.66 5.98 25.05
C SER A 188 23.80 5.36 23.93
N ASN A 189 22.60 4.89 24.24
CA ASN A 189 21.67 4.31 23.29
C ASN A 189 20.64 5.28 22.71
N VAL A 190 20.71 6.57 23.08
CA VAL A 190 19.79 7.58 22.55
C VAL A 190 20.11 7.83 21.08
N ARG A 191 19.10 7.69 20.23
CA ARG A 191 19.21 7.92 18.78
C ARG A 191 18.01 8.70 18.27
N ILE A 192 18.25 9.54 17.28
CA ILE A 192 17.24 10.36 16.63
C ILE A 192 17.16 10.00 15.15
N PHE A 193 15.95 9.74 14.71
CA PHE A 193 15.64 9.33 13.33
C PHE A 193 14.51 10.17 12.74
N ASP A 194 14.43 10.19 11.41
CA ASP A 194 13.21 10.59 10.72
C ASP A 194 12.07 9.66 11.15
N HIS A 195 10.88 10.20 11.44
CA HIS A 195 9.71 9.39 11.69
C HIS A 195 9.08 9.01 10.35
N LEU A 196 9.29 7.80 9.90
CA LEU A 196 8.80 7.30 8.62
C LEU A 196 7.31 6.95 8.69
N THR A 197 6.59 7.15 7.58
CA THR A 197 5.23 6.65 7.43
C THR A 197 5.18 5.12 7.55
N PRO A 198 4.04 4.50 7.91
CA PRO A 198 3.91 3.04 8.00
C PRO A 198 4.34 2.34 6.71
N ARG A 199 3.98 2.90 5.55
CA ARG A 199 4.41 2.41 4.25
C ARG A 199 5.94 2.41 4.11
N MET A 200 6.59 3.53 4.43
CA MET A 200 8.06 3.64 4.34
C MET A 200 8.77 2.76 5.38
N GLN A 201 8.17 2.53 6.55
CA GLN A 201 8.68 1.57 7.53
C GLN A 201 8.65 0.14 6.97
N SER A 202 7.57 -0.26 6.31
CA SER A 202 7.46 -1.57 5.65
C SER A 202 8.51 -1.74 4.55
N ILE A 203 8.65 -0.73 3.67
CA ILE A 203 9.68 -0.72 2.61
C ILE A 203 11.09 -0.83 3.22
N PHE A 204 11.37 -0.11 4.31
CA PHE A 204 12.67 -0.15 4.96
C PHE A 204 12.96 -1.51 5.61
N TYR A 205 11.94 -2.15 6.18
CA TYR A 205 12.05 -3.50 6.72
C TYR A 205 12.39 -4.51 5.62
N GLU A 206 11.64 -4.50 4.52
CA GLU A 206 11.90 -5.38 3.37
C GLU A 206 13.28 -5.09 2.72
N ALA A 207 13.66 -3.82 2.60
CA ALA A 207 14.99 -3.44 2.11
C ALA A 207 16.12 -3.96 3.00
N LYS A 208 15.93 -4.01 4.33
CA LYS A 208 16.91 -4.63 5.25
C LYS A 208 17.00 -6.15 5.05
N ARG A 209 15.87 -6.83 4.85
CA ARG A 209 15.87 -8.26 4.53
C ARG A 209 16.58 -8.52 3.21
N PHE A 210 16.22 -7.75 2.17
CA PHE A 210 16.85 -7.80 0.86
C PHE A 210 18.37 -7.57 0.94
N LYS A 211 18.81 -6.57 1.70
CA LYS A 211 20.22 -6.30 1.97
C LYS A 211 20.96 -7.57 2.42
N THR A 212 20.39 -8.30 3.39
CA THR A 212 21.00 -9.51 3.95
C THR A 212 21.02 -10.66 2.94
N GLN A 213 19.92 -10.86 2.21
CA GLN A 213 19.76 -11.94 1.23
C GLN A 213 20.64 -11.76 -0.01
N HIS A 214 20.81 -10.53 -0.48
CA HIS A 214 21.52 -10.20 -1.73
C HIS A 214 22.90 -9.55 -1.50
N GLN A 215 23.45 -9.66 -0.28
CA GLN A 215 24.80 -9.20 0.08
C GLN A 215 25.05 -7.70 -0.20
N TYR A 216 24.05 -6.86 -0.03
CA TYR A 216 24.23 -5.40 -0.01
C TYR A 216 24.90 -4.98 1.30
N GLN A 217 25.86 -4.04 1.23
CA GLN A 217 26.56 -3.56 2.43
C GLN A 217 25.76 -2.53 3.21
N PHE A 218 25.03 -1.66 2.50
CA PHE A 218 24.38 -0.50 3.12
C PHE A 218 22.90 -0.44 2.83
N CYS A 219 22.11 -0.19 3.89
CA CYS A 219 20.68 0.15 3.83
C CYS A 219 20.40 1.23 4.85
N TRP A 220 19.91 2.38 4.41
CA TRP A 220 19.65 3.52 5.30
C TRP A 220 18.45 4.33 4.81
N THR A 221 17.97 5.25 5.67
CA THR A 221 16.97 6.24 5.33
C THR A 221 17.58 7.62 5.30
N LYS A 222 17.18 8.45 4.35
CA LYS A 222 17.55 9.85 4.25
C LYS A 222 16.40 10.62 3.61
N ASN A 223 16.01 11.74 4.24
CA ASN A 223 14.91 12.59 3.76
C ASN A 223 13.65 11.78 3.43
N PHE A 224 13.22 10.93 4.37
CA PHE A 224 12.01 10.07 4.26
C PHE A 224 12.05 9.05 3.11
N SER A 225 13.21 8.76 2.56
CA SER A 225 13.39 7.78 1.48
C SER A 225 14.34 6.68 1.92
N VAL A 226 14.11 5.48 1.44
CA VAL A 226 14.96 4.30 1.68
C VAL A 226 16.00 4.18 0.58
N TYR A 227 17.21 3.86 0.95
CA TYR A 227 18.34 3.69 0.05
C TYR A 227 19.04 2.36 0.32
N LEU A 228 19.46 1.70 -0.77
CA LEU A 228 20.34 0.54 -0.78
C LEU A 228 21.62 0.85 -1.55
N ARG A 229 22.76 0.29 -1.09
CA ARG A 229 24.02 0.38 -1.82
C ARG A 229 24.78 -0.95 -1.66
N LYS A 230 25.23 -1.50 -2.76
CA LYS A 230 25.88 -2.83 -2.78
C LYS A 230 27.25 -2.80 -2.09
N ASN A 231 28.10 -1.85 -2.43
CA ASN A 231 29.43 -1.63 -1.84
C ASN A 231 29.77 -0.13 -1.80
N ALA A 232 30.94 0.24 -1.29
CA ALA A 232 31.36 1.64 -1.16
C ALA A 232 31.52 2.35 -2.53
N GLU A 233 31.79 1.63 -3.59
CA GLU A 233 32.03 2.15 -4.94
C GLU A 233 30.76 2.22 -5.79
N SER A 234 29.74 1.41 -5.46
CA SER A 234 28.50 1.37 -6.21
C SER A 234 27.61 2.58 -5.96
N ARG A 235 26.78 2.93 -6.93
CA ARG A 235 25.77 4.00 -6.78
C ARG A 235 24.67 3.57 -5.81
N ALA A 236 24.23 4.49 -4.97
CA ALA A 236 23.07 4.28 -4.11
C ALA A 236 21.78 4.23 -4.93
N VAL A 237 20.93 3.23 -4.68
CA VAL A 237 19.62 3.07 -5.31
C VAL A 237 18.55 3.50 -4.32
N LYS A 238 17.65 4.37 -4.76
CA LYS A 238 16.49 4.81 -3.98
C LYS A 238 15.34 3.83 -4.19
N ILE A 239 14.77 3.32 -3.10
CA ILE A 239 13.64 2.40 -3.09
C ILE A 239 12.36 3.18 -2.76
N LYS A 240 11.41 3.20 -3.67
CA LYS A 240 10.12 3.89 -3.52
C LYS A 240 8.96 2.90 -3.30
N HIS A 241 9.07 1.71 -3.88
CA HIS A 241 8.08 0.64 -3.83
C HIS A 241 8.77 -0.69 -3.53
N ILE A 242 8.04 -1.66 -3.02
CA ILE A 242 8.56 -3.02 -2.78
C ILE A 242 8.97 -3.68 -4.09
N ASP A 243 8.29 -3.35 -5.19
CA ASP A 243 8.62 -3.90 -6.51
C ASP A 243 9.99 -3.44 -7.04
N ASP A 244 10.51 -2.30 -6.59
CA ASP A 244 11.88 -1.88 -6.91
C ASP A 244 12.92 -2.90 -6.41
N LEU A 245 12.63 -3.59 -5.29
CA LEU A 245 13.49 -4.65 -4.75
C LEU A 245 13.47 -5.90 -5.65
N ARG A 246 12.30 -6.26 -6.20
CA ARG A 246 12.16 -7.38 -7.14
C ARG A 246 12.93 -7.13 -8.43
N GLN A 247 12.87 -5.91 -8.97
CA GLN A 247 13.64 -5.52 -10.15
C GLN A 247 15.16 -5.60 -9.89
N LEU A 248 15.61 -5.29 -8.68
CA LEU A 248 17.02 -5.39 -8.31
C LEU A 248 17.51 -6.83 -8.14
N SER A 249 16.63 -7.79 -7.85
CA SER A 249 16.97 -9.22 -7.80
C SER A 249 17.03 -9.88 -9.16
N GLY A 250 16.54 -9.24 -10.23
CA GLY A 250 16.40 -9.84 -11.55
C GLY A 250 15.24 -10.83 -11.67
N GLU A 251 14.36 -10.88 -10.68
CA GLU A 251 13.10 -11.63 -10.72
C GLU A 251 12.03 -10.76 -11.40
N THR A 252 11.89 -10.93 -12.73
CA THR A 252 10.79 -10.36 -13.55
C THR A 252 9.66 -11.37 -13.70
#